data_0ea12b9004b145f5290adc7d856b7ab2
#
_entry.id   0ea12b9004b145f5290adc7d856b7ab2
#
_cell.length_a   1.000
_cell.length_b   1.000
_cell.length_c   1.000
_cell.angle_alpha   90.00
_cell.angle_beta   90.00
_cell.angle_gamma   90.00
#
_symmetry.space_group_name_H-M   'P 1'
#
loop_
_entity.id
_entity.type
_entity.pdbx_description
1 polymer ?
#
loop_
_entity_poly.entity_id
_entity_poly.type
_entity_poly.pdbx_seq_one_letter_code
_entity_poly.pdbx_strand_id
1 'polypeptide(L)'
;MFGGLSFRWYAEATDAEPENPALFCGWQRTFGTGCQTRTAKMSEKRGWHTLCSKERNRIPKHNRPDEPDRSLSKAPKKGQGLSRDGKRNEKKSDKMKNGKIGVTTENIFPVIKKFLYSDHEIFLRELISNAVDATQKLKTLSSIGEVKGELGDVSVRVAVDPAKKTLTVTDRGIGMTAEEVDKYINQIAFSGAEEFMAKYQNQAIIGHFGLGFYSSFMVADKVEIYTQSYKEGAKAVHWSCTGTPEFEMEELDERRDRGTTIVLHLSEDAQEYAEQSKIDDLLKKYCRFLPVPIVSGKVKEWKDGKYVDTDKDNVINNIEPLWTRKPTEITEEQYKEFYRELYPMSDDPLFYIHLNIDYPFHLTGILYFPKIRNNFEIQKNKIQLYSNQVFVTDQVEGIVPEYLTLLHGVIDSPDIPLNVSRSYLQSDSNVKKISSYITRKVADRLQELFTTMRADYEAKWDDLKIFIQYGILTDEKFAEKATDFMLWKNVDGKYFTPKEYAEMVKEQQTDKNKTLVLLYVDDPVEKHTFLEAAKAKGYDVLEMNGQLDNHYINW
;
A
#
# COMPACT_ATOMS: atom_id res chain seq x y z
N MET A 1 7.77 -1.49 34.21
CA MET A 1 7.56 -2.46 35.30
C MET A 1 6.51 -1.89 36.22
N PHE A 2 5.26 -2.24 36.04
CA PHE A 2 4.22 -1.98 37.05
C PHE A 2 4.38 -2.98 38.17
N GLY A 3 5.13 -2.61 39.19
CA GLY A 3 5.32 -3.48 40.34
C GLY A 3 4.08 -3.45 41.24
N GLY A 4 3.25 -4.48 41.16
CA GLY A 4 2.41 -4.92 42.24
C GLY A 4 1.11 -4.17 42.57
N LEU A 5 0.58 -3.31 41.69
CA LEU A 5 -0.76 -2.75 41.83
C LEU A 5 -1.74 -3.55 40.99
N SER A 6 -2.70 -4.23 41.57
CA SER A 6 -3.84 -4.79 40.88
C SER A 6 -4.94 -3.73 40.81
N PHE A 7 -5.48 -3.52 39.59
CA PHE A 7 -6.59 -2.59 39.33
C PHE A 7 -7.91 -3.37 39.26
N ARG A 8 -8.96 -2.78 39.77
CA ARG A 8 -10.31 -3.33 39.65
C ARG A 8 -11.26 -2.23 39.18
N TRP A 9 -11.89 -2.47 38.04
CA TRP A 9 -12.91 -1.61 37.52
C TRP A 9 -14.27 -1.96 38.10
N TYR A 10 -15.01 -0.96 38.59
CA TYR A 10 -16.39 -1.11 39.02
C TYR A 10 -17.27 -0.17 38.22
N ALA A 11 -18.22 -0.75 37.46
CA ALA A 11 -19.39 -0.02 37.03
C ALA A 11 -20.40 -0.05 38.18
N GLU A 12 -21.05 1.06 38.45
CA GLU A 12 -22.13 1.05 39.42
C GLU A 12 -23.27 0.19 38.87
N ALA A 13 -23.55 -0.94 39.52
CA ALA A 13 -24.68 -1.78 39.20
C ALA A 13 -25.98 -1.03 39.56
N THR A 14 -26.83 -0.82 38.57
CA THR A 14 -28.23 -0.47 38.84
C THR A 14 -28.87 -1.68 39.51
N ASP A 15 -29.50 -1.49 40.67
CA ASP A 15 -30.41 -2.45 41.31
C ASP A 15 -31.68 -2.61 40.46
N ALA A 16 -31.54 -3.12 39.24
CA ALA A 16 -32.65 -3.60 38.41
C ALA A 16 -32.36 -5.07 38.11
N GLU A 17 -33.13 -5.94 38.73
CA GLU A 17 -33.17 -7.34 38.30
C GLU A 17 -33.36 -7.42 36.80
N PRO A 18 -32.64 -8.28 36.09
CA PRO A 18 -32.73 -8.37 34.63
C PRO A 18 -34.03 -9.11 34.23
N GLU A 19 -35.12 -8.39 34.09
CA GLU A 19 -36.35 -8.95 33.50
C GLU A 19 -36.32 -9.09 31.99
N ASN A 20 -35.17 -8.92 31.33
CA ASN A 20 -35.16 -9.17 29.88
C ASN A 20 -33.76 -9.56 29.36
N PRO A 21 -33.49 -10.86 29.16
CA PRO A 21 -32.22 -11.31 28.57
C PRO A 21 -32.04 -10.97 27.09
N ALA A 22 -32.97 -10.23 26.49
CA ALA A 22 -32.94 -9.92 25.05
C ALA A 22 -32.08 -8.72 24.65
N LEU A 23 -31.64 -7.87 25.59
CA LEU A 23 -30.81 -6.71 25.29
C LEU A 23 -29.30 -6.99 25.30
N PHE A 24 -28.88 -8.14 25.85
CA PHE A 24 -27.47 -8.57 25.82
C PHE A 24 -27.08 -9.32 24.54
N CYS A 25 -28.00 -9.56 23.61
CA CYS A 25 -27.79 -10.36 22.39
C CYS A 25 -27.66 -9.55 21.11
N GLY A 26 -27.64 -8.23 21.17
CA GLY A 26 -27.65 -7.36 19.96
C GLY A 26 -26.35 -7.40 19.13
N TRP A 27 -25.23 -7.80 19.70
CA TRP A 27 -23.91 -7.80 19.03
C TRP A 27 -23.38 -9.20 18.67
N GLN A 28 -24.02 -10.28 19.14
CA GLN A 28 -23.60 -11.65 18.77
C GLN A 28 -24.25 -12.18 17.48
N ARG A 29 -25.09 -11.39 16.79
CA ARG A 29 -25.80 -11.85 15.58
C ARG A 29 -25.06 -11.65 14.25
N THR A 30 -23.83 -11.19 14.25
CA THR A 30 -23.01 -11.11 13.04
C THR A 30 -21.95 -12.20 12.93
N PHE A 31 -21.79 -13.05 13.94
CA PHE A 31 -20.95 -14.25 13.81
C PHE A 31 -21.74 -15.50 14.20
N GLY A 32 -21.97 -16.31 13.21
CA GLY A 32 -22.68 -17.58 13.10
C GLY A 32 -22.99 -18.37 14.38
N THR A 33 -24.22 -18.74 14.45
CA THR A 33 -24.90 -19.72 15.30
C THR A 33 -24.05 -20.92 15.76
N GLY A 34 -24.08 -21.16 17.06
CA GLY A 34 -23.83 -22.48 17.65
C GLY A 34 -22.68 -22.55 18.63
N CYS A 35 -22.92 -22.19 19.88
CA CYS A 35 -22.07 -22.65 20.98
C CYS A 35 -22.95 -23.12 22.15
N GLN A 36 -22.97 -24.44 22.35
CA GLN A 36 -23.48 -25.05 23.58
C GLN A 36 -22.41 -24.91 24.68
N THR A 37 -22.83 -24.37 25.81
CA THR A 37 -22.04 -24.24 27.03
C THR A 37 -21.53 -25.58 27.54
N ARG A 38 -20.22 -25.74 27.64
CA ARG A 38 -19.55 -26.69 28.55
C ARG A 38 -18.42 -25.95 29.25
N THR A 39 -18.57 -25.80 30.55
CA THR A 39 -17.53 -25.37 31.47
C THR A 39 -16.35 -26.33 31.45
N ALA A 40 -15.18 -25.85 31.07
CA ALA A 40 -13.91 -26.53 31.24
C ALA A 40 -12.88 -25.57 31.85
N LYS A 41 -12.28 -26.01 32.96
CA LYS A 41 -11.15 -25.34 33.63
C LYS A 41 -9.99 -25.18 32.64
N MET A 42 -9.50 -23.97 32.46
CA MET A 42 -8.29 -23.70 31.68
C MET A 42 -7.04 -23.89 32.54
N SER A 43 -6.14 -24.74 32.06
CA SER A 43 -4.73 -24.74 32.43
C SER A 43 -3.97 -23.96 31.37
N GLU A 44 -3.04 -23.12 31.81
CA GLU A 44 -2.18 -22.26 30.99
C GLU A 44 -1.36 -23.00 29.93
N LYS A 45 -1.14 -22.28 28.82
CA LYS A 45 -0.20 -22.52 27.70
C LYS A 45 -0.74 -23.31 26.52
N ARG A 46 -1.15 -22.59 25.50
CA ARG A 46 -0.69 -22.67 24.09
C ARG A 46 -1.63 -21.97 23.11
N GLY A 47 -1.02 -21.28 22.19
CA GLY A 47 -1.40 -20.47 21.09
C GLY A 47 -2.76 -20.70 20.39
N TRP A 48 -3.36 -19.60 20.04
CA TRP A 48 -4.51 -19.49 19.15
C TRP A 48 -4.07 -19.66 17.68
N HIS A 49 -3.97 -20.90 17.24
CA HIS A 49 -4.05 -21.24 15.82
C HIS A 49 -4.80 -22.56 15.70
N THR A 50 -5.80 -22.56 14.84
CA THR A 50 -6.57 -23.71 14.42
C THR A 50 -7.96 -23.83 15.05
N LEU A 51 -8.94 -23.15 14.46
CA LEU A 51 -10.34 -23.63 14.40
C LEU A 51 -11.12 -22.82 13.35
N CYS A 52 -10.80 -23.06 12.08
CA CYS A 52 -11.73 -22.79 10.97
C CYS A 52 -11.36 -23.67 9.76
N SER A 53 -11.72 -24.95 9.83
CA SER A 53 -11.84 -25.80 8.65
C SER A 53 -12.59 -27.08 8.98
N LYS A 54 -13.90 -27.08 8.81
CA LYS A 54 -14.67 -28.28 8.52
C LYS A 54 -16.07 -27.90 8.07
N GLU A 55 -16.19 -27.73 6.78
CA GLU A 55 -17.38 -28.15 6.03
C GLU A 55 -16.98 -28.17 4.56
N ARG A 56 -16.73 -29.36 4.06
CA ARG A 56 -16.79 -29.63 2.63
C ARG A 56 -17.37 -31.01 2.37
N ASN A 57 -18.39 -30.99 1.56
CA ASN A 57 -19.25 -32.02 1.04
C ASN A 57 -18.56 -33.28 0.56
N ARG A 58 -19.29 -34.37 0.75
CA ARG A 58 -19.09 -35.76 0.27
C ARG A 58 -19.05 -35.80 -1.24
N ILE A 59 -18.03 -36.48 -1.78
CA ILE A 59 -18.01 -37.07 -3.14
C ILE A 59 -17.51 -38.52 -2.98
N PRO A 60 -18.06 -39.53 -3.72
CA PRO A 60 -17.93 -40.94 -3.41
C PRO A 60 -16.61 -41.58 -3.85
N LYS A 61 -16.28 -42.65 -3.15
CA LYS A 61 -15.11 -43.52 -3.37
C LYS A 61 -15.22 -44.31 -4.68
N HIS A 62 -14.14 -44.34 -5.48
CA HIS A 62 -13.85 -45.46 -6.38
C HIS A 62 -12.35 -45.81 -6.33
N ASN A 63 -12.14 -47.08 -5.94
CA ASN A 63 -11.07 -48.01 -6.23
C ASN A 63 -9.60 -47.61 -6.23
N ARG A 64 -8.87 -48.07 -5.24
CA ARG A 64 -7.42 -48.30 -5.25
C ARG A 64 -7.14 -49.77 -5.61
N PRO A 65 -6.07 -50.08 -6.34
CA PRO A 65 -5.42 -51.40 -6.29
C PRO A 65 -4.16 -51.35 -5.40
N ASP A 66 -3.86 -52.56 -4.89
CA ASP A 66 -3.03 -52.98 -3.78
C ASP A 66 -1.53 -52.69 -3.86
N GLU A 67 -0.94 -52.40 -2.70
CA GLU A 67 0.50 -52.54 -2.42
C GLU A 67 0.87 -54.03 -2.18
N PRO A 68 2.08 -54.48 -2.57
CA PRO A 68 2.62 -55.74 -2.05
C PRO A 68 3.71 -55.51 -0.98
N ASP A 69 3.59 -56.42 -0.03
CA ASP A 69 4.27 -56.68 1.21
C ASP A 69 5.80 -56.87 1.11
N ARG A 70 6.52 -56.43 2.15
CA ARG A 70 7.93 -56.73 2.41
C ARG A 70 8.05 -57.93 3.32
N SER A 71 8.72 -59.00 2.88
CA SER A 71 9.38 -59.92 3.81
C SER A 71 10.72 -60.41 3.29
N LEU A 72 11.66 -60.38 4.22
CA LEU A 72 13.06 -60.79 4.17
C LEU A 72 13.25 -62.28 3.84
N SER A 73 14.31 -62.65 3.09
CA SER A 73 15.30 -63.62 3.60
C SER A 73 16.42 -63.98 2.61
N LYS A 74 17.67 -63.86 3.12
CA LYS A 74 18.85 -64.75 3.01
C LYS A 74 19.34 -65.30 1.67
N ALA A 75 20.62 -64.95 1.39
CA ALA A 75 21.52 -65.68 0.48
C ALA A 75 21.81 -67.10 0.93
N PRO A 76 22.26 -68.06 0.04
CA PRO A 76 23.69 -68.34 -0.07
C PRO A 76 24.27 -68.78 -1.45
N LYS A 77 25.57 -68.47 -1.62
CA LYS A 77 26.73 -69.24 -2.19
C LYS A 77 26.63 -70.03 -3.51
N LYS A 78 27.60 -69.62 -4.40
CA LYS A 78 28.56 -70.34 -5.27
C LYS A 78 28.12 -71.63 -6.04
N GLY A 79 28.37 -71.58 -7.33
CA GLY A 79 28.55 -72.77 -8.18
C GLY A 79 28.90 -72.37 -9.63
N GLN A 80 30.03 -72.85 -10.10
CA GLN A 80 30.69 -72.71 -11.36
C GLN A 80 29.90 -73.27 -12.57
N GLY A 81 30.16 -72.68 -13.75
CA GLY A 81 30.22 -73.53 -14.93
C GLY A 81 29.66 -72.99 -16.24
N LEU A 82 30.52 -72.56 -17.16
CA LEU A 82 30.57 -72.75 -18.62
C LEU A 82 29.38 -72.37 -19.55
N SER A 83 29.71 -71.30 -20.31
CA SER A 83 29.76 -71.25 -21.81
C SER A 83 28.47 -71.19 -22.63
N ARG A 84 28.47 -70.18 -23.47
CA ARG A 84 28.03 -70.07 -24.86
C ARG A 84 26.70 -69.34 -25.13
N ASP A 85 26.92 -68.40 -26.00
CA ASP A 85 26.09 -67.83 -27.05
C ASP A 85 25.16 -66.63 -26.72
N GLY A 86 25.68 -65.55 -27.14
CA GLY A 86 25.21 -64.31 -27.71
C GLY A 86 23.72 -64.11 -27.92
N LYS A 87 23.19 -63.22 -27.10
CA LYS A 87 22.25 -62.20 -27.59
C LYS A 87 22.44 -60.95 -26.73
N ARG A 88 23.01 -59.91 -27.34
CA ARG A 88 23.18 -58.60 -26.77
C ARG A 88 21.80 -57.98 -26.51
N ASN A 89 21.31 -58.09 -25.27
CA ASN A 89 20.21 -57.24 -24.81
C ASN A 89 20.80 -55.87 -24.52
N GLU A 90 20.60 -54.95 -25.46
CA GLU A 90 20.80 -53.52 -25.20
C GLU A 90 19.86 -53.10 -24.07
N LYS A 91 20.42 -52.87 -22.89
CA LYS A 91 19.75 -52.12 -21.84
C LYS A 91 19.49 -50.72 -22.41
N LYS A 92 18.23 -50.41 -22.75
CA LYS A 92 17.76 -49.03 -22.89
C LYS A 92 18.08 -48.31 -21.59
N SER A 93 19.16 -47.54 -21.56
CA SER A 93 19.36 -46.50 -20.59
C SER A 93 18.24 -45.50 -20.82
N ASP A 94 17.35 -45.37 -19.84
CA ASP A 94 16.43 -44.22 -19.82
C ASP A 94 17.28 -42.96 -19.88
N LYS A 95 17.39 -42.39 -21.08
CA LYS A 95 17.99 -41.11 -21.31
C LYS A 95 17.06 -40.10 -20.65
N MET A 96 17.47 -39.57 -19.52
CA MET A 96 16.88 -38.39 -18.92
C MET A 96 16.83 -37.32 -20.02
N LYS A 97 15.62 -36.95 -20.44
CA LYS A 97 15.40 -35.86 -21.41
C LYS A 97 15.59 -34.56 -20.65
N ASN A 98 16.75 -33.95 -20.79
CA ASN A 98 16.95 -32.55 -20.42
C ASN A 98 16.46 -31.71 -21.59
N GLY A 99 15.46 -30.85 -21.34
CA GLY A 99 14.93 -29.89 -22.29
C GLY A 99 14.86 -28.50 -21.66
N LYS A 100 14.87 -27.46 -22.45
CA LYS A 100 14.53 -26.10 -22.00
C LYS A 100 13.02 -25.94 -22.06
N ILE A 101 12.46 -25.33 -21.04
CA ILE A 101 11.06 -24.87 -21.08
C ILE A 101 11.02 -23.71 -22.07
N GLY A 102 10.28 -23.85 -23.16
CA GLY A 102 10.08 -22.81 -24.17
C GLY A 102 8.73 -22.15 -23.95
N VAL A 103 8.69 -20.83 -24.11
CA VAL A 103 7.45 -20.06 -24.19
C VAL A 103 7.24 -19.71 -25.67
N THR A 104 6.10 -20.10 -26.22
CA THR A 104 5.71 -19.67 -27.57
C THR A 104 5.09 -18.26 -27.46
N THR A 105 5.60 -17.33 -28.26
CA THR A 105 5.19 -15.92 -28.28
C THR A 105 3.69 -15.75 -28.56
N GLU A 106 3.09 -16.68 -29.30
CA GLU A 106 1.65 -16.71 -29.63
C GLU A 106 0.75 -16.77 -28.38
N ASN A 107 1.24 -17.37 -27.30
CA ASN A 107 0.45 -17.52 -26.07
C ASN A 107 0.67 -16.37 -25.06
N ILE A 108 1.66 -15.52 -25.27
CA ILE A 108 2.07 -14.51 -24.29
C ILE A 108 1.13 -13.29 -24.30
N PHE A 109 0.74 -12.79 -25.49
CA PHE A 109 -0.18 -11.65 -25.60
C PHE A 109 -1.54 -11.91 -24.95
N PRO A 110 -2.20 -13.07 -25.15
CA PRO A 110 -3.43 -13.41 -24.43
C PRO A 110 -3.25 -13.46 -22.90
N VAL A 111 -2.07 -13.91 -22.42
CA VAL A 111 -1.76 -13.94 -20.99
C VAL A 111 -1.59 -12.53 -20.44
N ILE A 112 -0.88 -11.66 -21.17
CA ILE A 112 -0.72 -10.25 -20.78
C ILE A 112 -2.08 -9.56 -20.72
N LYS A 113 -2.90 -9.71 -21.78
CA LYS A 113 -4.23 -9.08 -21.87
C LYS A 113 -5.20 -9.53 -20.77
N LYS A 114 -5.18 -10.80 -20.36
CA LYS A 114 -6.21 -11.37 -19.46
C LYS A 114 -5.79 -11.55 -18.02
N PHE A 115 -4.49 -11.70 -17.73
CA PHE A 115 -4.04 -12.19 -16.44
C PHE A 115 -2.98 -11.30 -15.76
N LEU A 116 -2.24 -10.48 -16.51
CA LEU A 116 -1.17 -9.70 -15.94
C LEU A 116 -1.69 -8.44 -15.24
N TYR A 117 -2.76 -7.87 -15.75
CA TYR A 117 -3.34 -6.62 -15.24
C TYR A 117 -4.84 -6.82 -15.04
N SER A 118 -5.27 -6.58 -13.80
CA SER A 118 -6.69 -6.65 -13.43
C SER A 118 -7.48 -5.40 -13.82
N ASP A 119 -6.79 -4.29 -14.11
CA ASP A 119 -7.38 -2.99 -14.44
C ASP A 119 -6.72 -2.44 -15.71
N HIS A 120 -7.54 -2.14 -16.71
CA HIS A 120 -7.07 -1.61 -18.00
C HIS A 120 -6.47 -0.20 -17.86
N GLU A 121 -6.93 0.60 -16.92
CA GLU A 121 -6.43 1.97 -16.70
C GLU A 121 -4.92 2.04 -16.43
N ILE A 122 -4.34 0.94 -15.98
CA ILE A 122 -2.89 0.83 -15.64
C ILE A 122 -1.99 1.07 -16.85
N PHE A 123 -2.47 0.84 -18.09
CA PHE A 123 -1.66 1.07 -19.29
C PHE A 123 -1.07 2.47 -19.34
N LEU A 124 -1.84 3.49 -18.98
CA LEU A 124 -1.38 4.88 -19.01
C LEU A 124 -0.29 5.13 -17.97
N ARG A 125 -0.46 4.61 -16.74
CA ARG A 125 0.56 4.67 -15.69
C ARG A 125 1.88 4.06 -16.17
N GLU A 126 1.86 2.90 -16.78
CA GLU A 126 3.07 2.20 -17.24
C GLU A 126 3.77 2.96 -18.38
N LEU A 127 3.02 3.50 -19.35
CA LEU A 127 3.60 4.31 -20.42
C LEU A 127 4.23 5.60 -19.92
N ILE A 128 3.53 6.31 -19.03
CA ILE A 128 4.05 7.55 -18.45
C ILE A 128 5.27 7.27 -17.57
N SER A 129 5.26 6.18 -16.78
CA SER A 129 6.41 5.77 -15.97
C SER A 129 7.65 5.51 -16.84
N ASN A 130 7.49 4.83 -17.99
CA ASN A 130 8.59 4.59 -18.92
C ASN A 130 9.12 5.89 -19.55
N ALA A 131 8.24 6.83 -19.88
CA ALA A 131 8.62 8.16 -20.40
C ALA A 131 9.38 8.99 -19.35
N VAL A 132 8.94 8.94 -18.09
CA VAL A 132 9.62 9.57 -16.95
C VAL A 132 11.00 8.95 -16.74
N ASP A 133 11.12 7.62 -16.78
CA ASP A 133 12.40 6.93 -16.63
C ASP A 133 13.38 7.29 -17.76
N ALA A 134 12.90 7.36 -19.01
CA ALA A 134 13.73 7.79 -20.14
C ALA A 134 14.26 9.22 -19.95
N THR A 135 13.43 10.11 -19.40
CA THR A 135 13.79 11.49 -19.09
C THR A 135 14.76 11.59 -17.90
N GLN A 136 14.54 10.81 -16.84
CA GLN A 136 15.44 10.77 -15.68
C GLN A 136 16.83 10.20 -16.05
N LYS A 137 16.87 9.16 -16.88
CA LYS A 137 18.11 8.63 -17.45
C LYS A 137 18.86 9.71 -18.22
N LEU A 138 18.18 10.51 -19.04
CA LEU A 138 18.80 11.63 -19.76
C LEU A 138 19.37 12.68 -18.82
N LYS A 139 18.63 13.11 -17.79
CA LYS A 139 19.10 14.06 -16.77
C LYS A 139 20.34 13.55 -16.07
N THR A 140 20.38 12.25 -15.74
CA THR A 140 21.56 11.60 -15.13
C THR A 140 22.76 11.62 -16.06
N LEU A 141 22.60 11.22 -17.32
CA LEU A 141 23.67 11.24 -18.31
C LEU A 141 24.22 12.65 -18.56
N SER A 142 23.35 13.67 -18.52
CA SER A 142 23.76 15.07 -18.62
C SER A 142 24.53 15.52 -17.38
N SER A 143 24.09 15.14 -16.18
CA SER A 143 24.77 15.53 -14.93
C SER A 143 26.18 14.99 -14.80
N ILE A 144 26.48 13.84 -15.40
CA ILE A 144 27.81 13.23 -15.44
C ILE A 144 28.62 13.58 -16.70
N GLY A 145 28.05 14.44 -17.59
CA GLY A 145 28.71 14.92 -18.80
C GLY A 145 28.73 13.97 -19.99
N GLU A 146 27.99 12.85 -19.94
CA GLU A 146 27.84 11.93 -21.10
C GLU A 146 26.93 12.54 -22.19
N VAL A 147 26.00 13.42 -21.81
CA VAL A 147 25.19 14.21 -22.74
C VAL A 147 25.57 15.68 -22.65
N LYS A 148 26.00 16.26 -23.76
CA LYS A 148 26.46 17.65 -23.86
C LYS A 148 25.35 18.55 -24.38
N GLY A 149 25.33 19.82 -23.92
CA GLY A 149 24.40 20.84 -24.36
C GLY A 149 23.16 20.96 -23.47
N GLU A 150 22.29 21.89 -23.83
CA GLU A 150 21.03 22.10 -23.11
C GLU A 150 20.05 20.98 -23.43
N LEU A 151 19.35 20.49 -22.40
CA LEU A 151 18.37 19.43 -22.55
C LEU A 151 17.07 19.92 -23.20
N GLY A 152 16.79 21.23 -23.13
CA GLY A 152 15.55 21.82 -23.61
C GLY A 152 14.32 21.41 -22.81
N ASP A 153 13.16 21.39 -23.45
CA ASP A 153 11.93 20.90 -22.83
C ASP A 153 12.00 19.36 -22.65
N VAL A 154 11.99 18.92 -21.44
CA VAL A 154 12.04 17.50 -21.05
C VAL A 154 10.70 16.98 -20.50
N SER A 155 9.61 17.72 -20.72
CA SER A 155 8.28 17.30 -20.32
C SER A 155 7.80 16.07 -21.09
N VAL A 156 6.97 15.26 -20.44
CA VAL A 156 6.18 14.21 -21.08
C VAL A 156 4.88 14.83 -21.57
N ARG A 157 4.53 14.64 -22.84
CA ARG A 157 3.32 15.20 -23.45
C ARG A 157 2.33 14.10 -23.77
N VAL A 158 1.08 14.30 -23.38
CA VAL A 158 -0.03 13.38 -23.64
C VAL A 158 -1.06 14.12 -24.49
N ALA A 159 -1.42 13.53 -25.62
CA ALA A 159 -2.37 14.10 -26.55
C ALA A 159 -3.40 13.07 -27.01
N VAL A 160 -4.66 13.47 -27.07
CA VAL A 160 -5.77 12.66 -27.54
C VAL A 160 -6.27 13.24 -28.86
N ASP A 161 -6.47 12.40 -29.87
CA ASP A 161 -7.15 12.74 -31.11
C ASP A 161 -8.43 11.90 -31.24
N PRO A 162 -9.59 12.44 -30.83
CA PRO A 162 -10.86 11.70 -30.90
C PRO A 162 -11.27 11.31 -32.33
N ALA A 163 -10.89 12.12 -33.33
CA ALA A 163 -11.25 11.85 -34.73
C ALA A 163 -10.50 10.65 -35.32
N LYS A 164 -9.23 10.51 -34.92
CA LYS A 164 -8.39 9.37 -35.32
C LYS A 164 -8.47 8.22 -34.33
N LYS A 165 -9.16 8.41 -33.21
CA LYS A 165 -9.22 7.45 -32.09
C LYS A 165 -7.81 7.06 -31.61
N THR A 166 -6.93 8.05 -31.45
CA THR A 166 -5.55 7.82 -31.02
C THR A 166 -5.23 8.54 -29.73
N LEU A 167 -4.42 7.86 -28.89
CA LEU A 167 -3.75 8.44 -27.74
C LEU A 167 -2.24 8.43 -27.99
N THR A 168 -1.60 9.57 -27.83
CA THR A 168 -0.17 9.75 -28.06
C THR A 168 0.54 10.15 -26.78
N VAL A 169 1.63 9.45 -26.44
CA VAL A 169 2.54 9.79 -25.34
C VAL A 169 3.91 10.09 -25.94
N THR A 170 4.44 11.28 -25.65
CA THR A 170 5.75 11.73 -26.17
C THR A 170 6.65 12.15 -25.01
N ASP A 171 7.85 11.58 -24.95
CA ASP A 171 8.94 12.04 -24.09
C ASP A 171 10.09 12.67 -24.91
N ARG A 172 10.94 13.41 -24.22
CA ARG A 172 12.19 13.96 -24.74
C ARG A 172 13.41 13.37 -24.03
N GLY A 173 13.27 12.12 -23.57
CA GLY A 173 14.28 11.36 -22.86
C GLY A 173 15.43 10.87 -23.74
N ILE A 174 16.05 9.75 -23.35
CA ILE A 174 17.21 9.19 -24.05
C ILE A 174 16.89 8.65 -25.45
N GLY A 175 15.64 8.32 -25.77
CA GLY A 175 15.27 7.62 -27.00
C GLY A 175 15.94 6.26 -27.12
N MET A 176 15.81 5.61 -28.30
CA MET A 176 16.37 4.29 -28.58
C MET A 176 16.97 4.23 -29.97
N THR A 177 18.04 3.43 -30.16
CA THR A 177 18.54 2.98 -31.47
C THR A 177 17.76 1.76 -31.92
N ALA A 178 17.94 1.32 -33.20
CA ALA A 178 17.30 0.11 -33.73
C ALA A 178 17.64 -1.14 -32.89
N GLU A 179 18.91 -1.28 -32.46
CA GLU A 179 19.36 -2.39 -31.60
C GLU A 179 18.73 -2.32 -30.21
N GLU A 180 18.52 -1.10 -29.69
CA GLU A 180 17.86 -0.91 -28.39
C GLU A 180 16.36 -1.21 -28.47
N VAL A 181 15.70 -0.88 -29.57
CA VAL A 181 14.31 -1.30 -29.83
C VAL A 181 14.21 -2.82 -29.89
N ASP A 182 15.10 -3.47 -30.63
CA ASP A 182 15.13 -4.94 -30.69
C ASP A 182 15.38 -5.58 -29.32
N LYS A 183 16.23 -4.98 -28.51
CA LYS A 183 16.57 -5.48 -27.17
C LYS A 183 15.48 -5.23 -26.12
N TYR A 184 14.87 -4.04 -26.09
CA TYR A 184 13.99 -3.60 -24.98
C TYR A 184 12.49 -3.65 -25.34
N ILE A 185 12.16 -3.65 -26.63
CA ILE A 185 10.77 -3.71 -27.09
C ILE A 185 10.44 -5.12 -27.64
N ASN A 186 11.32 -5.74 -28.42
CA ASN A 186 11.04 -7.05 -29.03
C ASN A 186 11.32 -8.23 -28.08
N GLN A 187 11.98 -8.01 -26.93
CA GLN A 187 12.24 -9.05 -25.92
C GLN A 187 11.36 -8.82 -24.69
N ILE A 188 10.32 -9.66 -24.58
CA ILE A 188 9.35 -9.59 -23.47
C ILE A 188 10.05 -9.91 -22.14
N ALA A 189 9.71 -9.17 -21.07
CA ALA A 189 10.29 -9.28 -19.74
C ALA A 189 11.80 -8.96 -19.67
N PHE A 190 12.30 -8.16 -20.62
CA PHE A 190 13.66 -7.63 -20.57
C PHE A 190 13.62 -6.13 -20.26
N SER A 191 14.32 -5.72 -19.20
CA SER A 191 14.39 -4.31 -18.78
C SER A 191 15.83 -3.82 -18.75
N GLY A 192 16.07 -2.65 -19.35
CA GLY A 192 17.35 -1.95 -19.24
C GLY A 192 17.53 -1.19 -17.90
N ALA A 193 16.58 -1.30 -16.98
CA ALA A 193 16.64 -0.65 -15.68
C ALA A 193 17.78 -1.17 -14.82
N GLU A 194 17.91 -2.49 -14.71
CA GLU A 194 18.96 -3.14 -13.91
C GLU A 194 20.37 -2.80 -14.42
N GLU A 195 20.58 -2.83 -15.75
CA GLU A 195 21.85 -2.45 -16.37
C GLU A 195 22.20 -0.99 -16.06
N PHE A 196 21.20 -0.10 -16.13
CA PHE A 196 21.38 1.32 -15.85
C PHE A 196 21.69 1.57 -14.38
N MET A 197 20.92 0.97 -13.46
CA MET A 197 21.13 1.10 -12.02
C MET A 197 22.49 0.55 -11.58
N ALA A 198 22.91 -0.59 -12.14
CA ALA A 198 24.23 -1.17 -11.86
C ALA A 198 25.37 -0.26 -12.32
N LYS A 199 25.20 0.45 -13.47
CA LYS A 199 26.23 1.35 -14.00
C LYS A 199 26.31 2.68 -13.25
N TYR A 200 25.16 3.26 -12.86
CA TYR A 200 25.09 4.65 -12.40
C TYR A 200 24.70 4.82 -10.92
N GLN A 201 24.68 3.79 -10.13
CA GLN A 201 24.37 3.71 -8.68
C GLN A 201 23.50 4.84 -8.10
N ASN A 202 22.38 4.50 -7.44
CA ASN A 202 21.46 5.42 -6.74
C ASN A 202 20.45 6.20 -7.59
N GLN A 203 20.00 5.68 -8.73
CA GLN A 203 18.91 6.29 -9.49
C GLN A 203 17.59 5.57 -9.22
N ALA A 204 16.57 6.32 -8.84
CA ALA A 204 15.22 5.83 -8.70
C ALA A 204 14.61 5.62 -10.10
N ILE A 205 14.69 4.39 -10.61
CA ILE A 205 14.02 3.97 -11.83
C ILE A 205 12.71 3.28 -11.45
N ILE A 206 11.65 3.61 -12.18
CA ILE A 206 10.29 3.15 -11.91
C ILE A 206 10.06 1.77 -12.52
N GLY A 207 10.48 1.55 -13.76
CA GLY A 207 10.20 0.34 -14.56
C GLY A 207 11.25 -0.76 -14.38
N HIS A 208 10.87 -1.88 -13.72
CA HIS A 208 11.79 -2.99 -13.45
C HIS A 208 11.51 -4.27 -14.26
N PHE A 209 10.26 -4.51 -14.68
CA PHE A 209 9.82 -5.82 -15.16
C PHE A 209 9.91 -6.03 -16.68
N GLY A 210 10.09 -4.96 -17.46
CA GLY A 210 10.10 -5.07 -18.94
C GLY A 210 8.77 -5.53 -19.54
N LEU A 211 7.67 -5.34 -18.84
CA LEU A 211 6.32 -5.76 -19.25
C LEU A 211 5.35 -4.59 -19.39
N GLY A 212 5.65 -3.44 -18.80
CA GLY A 212 4.74 -2.30 -18.74
C GLY A 212 4.31 -1.77 -20.11
N PHE A 213 5.22 -1.75 -21.10
CA PHE A 213 4.91 -1.33 -22.46
C PHE A 213 3.80 -2.17 -23.10
N TYR A 214 3.79 -3.48 -22.85
CA TYR A 214 2.82 -4.39 -23.45
C TYR A 214 1.38 -4.21 -22.92
N SER A 215 1.20 -3.49 -21.80
CA SER A 215 -0.12 -3.10 -21.33
C SER A 215 -0.87 -2.22 -22.34
N SER A 216 -0.17 -1.56 -23.26
CA SER A 216 -0.73 -0.79 -24.38
C SER A 216 -1.71 -1.60 -25.23
N PHE A 217 -1.43 -2.90 -25.41
CA PHE A 217 -2.28 -3.79 -26.19
C PHE A 217 -3.57 -4.22 -25.48
N MET A 218 -3.78 -3.79 -24.24
CA MET A 218 -5.07 -3.97 -23.56
C MET A 218 -6.13 -3.01 -24.07
N VAL A 219 -5.70 -1.86 -24.63
CA VAL A 219 -6.57 -0.77 -25.06
C VAL A 219 -6.39 -0.40 -26.54
N ALA A 220 -5.39 -0.96 -27.22
CA ALA A 220 -5.06 -0.61 -28.59
C ALA A 220 -4.99 -1.85 -29.50
N ASP A 221 -5.51 -1.71 -30.72
CA ASP A 221 -5.41 -2.71 -31.79
C ASP A 221 -4.09 -2.58 -32.56
N LYS A 222 -3.49 -1.39 -32.56
CA LYS A 222 -2.17 -1.11 -33.13
C LYS A 222 -1.41 -0.14 -32.28
N VAL A 223 -0.12 -0.40 -32.08
CA VAL A 223 0.82 0.49 -31.37
C VAL A 223 1.95 0.86 -32.31
N GLU A 224 2.28 2.14 -32.41
CA GLU A 224 3.43 2.65 -33.13
C GLU A 224 4.40 3.35 -32.21
N ILE A 225 5.70 3.16 -32.44
CA ILE A 225 6.79 3.84 -31.74
C ILE A 225 7.62 4.60 -32.75
N TYR A 226 7.82 5.88 -32.50
CA TYR A 226 8.80 6.72 -33.19
C TYR A 226 9.84 7.14 -32.19
N THR A 227 11.12 6.77 -32.39
CA THR A 227 12.15 7.06 -31.40
C THR A 227 13.43 7.57 -32.05
N GLN A 228 14.11 8.49 -31.38
CA GLN A 228 15.41 9.05 -31.75
C GLN A 228 16.35 9.02 -30.56
N SER A 229 17.40 8.22 -30.63
CA SER A 229 18.40 8.14 -29.56
C SER A 229 19.16 9.45 -29.40
N TYR A 230 19.61 9.72 -28.14
CA TYR A 230 20.53 10.82 -27.83
C TYR A 230 21.93 10.62 -28.41
N LYS A 231 22.26 9.40 -28.80
CA LYS A 231 23.60 9.04 -29.32
C LYS A 231 23.87 9.72 -30.66
N GLU A 232 25.07 10.29 -30.79
CA GLU A 232 25.46 10.93 -32.05
C GLU A 232 25.49 9.91 -33.20
N GLY A 233 24.94 10.29 -34.35
CA GLY A 233 24.89 9.43 -35.54
C GLY A 233 23.80 8.36 -35.54
N ALA A 234 23.04 8.22 -34.44
CA ALA A 234 21.88 7.31 -34.44
C ALA A 234 20.81 7.79 -35.41
N LYS A 235 20.21 6.87 -36.18
CA LYS A 235 19.03 7.14 -36.97
C LYS A 235 17.76 7.09 -36.13
N ALA A 236 16.72 7.77 -36.59
CA ALA A 236 15.39 7.61 -36.04
C ALA A 236 14.82 6.23 -36.43
N VAL A 237 13.99 5.66 -35.60
CA VAL A 237 13.37 4.35 -35.79
C VAL A 237 11.85 4.48 -35.70
N HIS A 238 11.18 3.86 -36.65
CA HIS A 238 9.75 3.59 -36.59
C HIS A 238 9.53 2.09 -36.36
N TRP A 239 8.67 1.77 -35.42
CA TRP A 239 8.28 0.41 -35.08
C TRP A 239 6.76 0.34 -34.96
N SER A 240 6.13 -0.73 -35.45
CA SER A 240 4.70 -0.94 -35.29
C SER A 240 4.35 -2.41 -35.03
N CYS A 241 3.25 -2.64 -34.30
CA CYS A 241 2.72 -3.96 -33.98
C CYS A 241 1.21 -3.90 -33.79
N THR A 242 0.51 -4.94 -34.22
CA THR A 242 -0.95 -5.07 -34.08
C THR A 242 -1.36 -6.03 -32.95
N GLY A 243 -0.49 -6.21 -31.93
CA GLY A 243 -0.76 -7.12 -30.82
C GLY A 243 -0.63 -8.60 -31.18
N THR A 244 0.06 -8.89 -32.26
CA THR A 244 0.51 -10.23 -32.69
C THR A 244 2.00 -10.38 -32.36
N PRO A 245 2.60 -11.59 -32.47
CA PRO A 245 4.04 -11.75 -32.33
C PRO A 245 4.86 -11.05 -33.43
N GLU A 246 4.23 -10.62 -34.50
CA GLU A 246 4.86 -9.99 -35.64
C GLU A 246 4.90 -8.46 -35.42
N PHE A 247 6.02 -7.85 -35.79
CA PHE A 247 6.22 -6.40 -35.75
C PHE A 247 6.86 -5.94 -37.06
N GLU A 248 6.71 -4.67 -37.37
CA GLU A 248 7.41 -3.99 -38.45
C GLU A 248 8.36 -2.95 -37.84
N MET A 249 9.59 -2.86 -38.35
CA MET A 249 10.57 -1.88 -37.88
C MET A 249 11.41 -1.40 -39.07
N GLU A 250 11.61 -0.07 -39.14
CA GLU A 250 12.45 0.56 -40.13
C GLU A 250 13.24 1.73 -39.57
N GLU A 251 14.45 1.95 -40.06
CA GLU A 251 15.20 3.17 -39.79
C GLU A 251 14.74 4.28 -40.72
N LEU A 252 14.50 5.46 -40.18
CA LEU A 252 14.08 6.63 -40.94
C LEU A 252 15.30 7.49 -41.32
N ASP A 253 15.33 7.95 -42.56
CA ASP A 253 16.37 8.87 -43.02
C ASP A 253 16.16 10.30 -42.48
N GLU A 254 14.92 10.64 -42.15
CA GLU A 254 14.57 11.93 -41.54
C GLU A 254 14.98 11.96 -40.07
N ARG A 255 15.80 12.95 -39.66
CA ARG A 255 16.14 13.15 -38.28
C ARG A 255 14.94 13.69 -37.51
N ARG A 256 14.65 13.06 -36.37
CA ARG A 256 13.62 13.51 -35.43
C ARG A 256 14.23 14.17 -34.20
N ASP A 257 13.39 14.81 -33.41
CA ASP A 257 13.79 15.25 -32.07
C ASP A 257 14.08 14.01 -31.17
N ARG A 258 15.08 14.16 -30.31
CA ARG A 258 15.43 13.13 -29.31
C ARG A 258 14.22 12.76 -28.44
N GLY A 259 14.09 11.49 -28.12
CA GLY A 259 13.04 10.93 -27.26
C GLY A 259 12.21 9.89 -27.98
N THR A 260 11.06 9.58 -27.41
CA THR A 260 10.16 8.55 -27.93
C THR A 260 8.72 9.07 -27.99
N THR A 261 8.04 8.77 -29.08
CA THR A 261 6.60 9.00 -29.27
C THR A 261 5.93 7.65 -29.44
N ILE A 262 4.98 7.33 -28.59
CA ILE A 262 4.14 6.13 -28.66
C ILE A 262 2.74 6.56 -29.08
N VAL A 263 2.22 5.98 -30.15
CA VAL A 263 0.87 6.21 -30.67
C VAL A 263 0.05 4.94 -30.49
N LEU A 264 -1.03 5.03 -29.74
CA LEU A 264 -2.00 3.97 -29.52
C LEU A 264 -3.21 4.20 -30.42
N HIS A 265 -3.50 3.26 -31.32
CA HIS A 265 -4.76 3.20 -32.06
C HIS A 265 -5.76 2.43 -31.19
N LEU A 266 -6.68 3.15 -30.55
CA LEU A 266 -7.59 2.60 -29.57
C LEU A 266 -8.59 1.62 -30.18
N SER A 267 -8.75 0.46 -29.54
CA SER A 267 -9.74 -0.55 -29.92
C SER A 267 -11.17 -0.05 -29.73
N GLU A 268 -12.14 -0.73 -30.31
CA GLU A 268 -13.55 -0.37 -30.16
C GLU A 268 -14.03 -0.42 -28.72
N ASP A 269 -13.52 -1.35 -27.92
CA ASP A 269 -13.86 -1.52 -26.50
C ASP A 269 -13.19 -0.48 -25.59
N ALA A 270 -12.22 0.29 -26.09
CA ALA A 270 -11.41 1.24 -25.34
C ALA A 270 -11.64 2.72 -25.76
N GLN A 271 -12.77 3.01 -26.40
CA GLN A 271 -13.08 4.37 -26.92
C GLN A 271 -13.21 5.43 -25.82
N GLU A 272 -13.47 5.03 -24.57
CA GLU A 272 -13.49 5.96 -23.44
C GLU A 272 -12.14 6.70 -23.26
N TYR A 273 -11.03 6.09 -23.65
CA TYR A 273 -9.69 6.71 -23.58
C TYR A 273 -9.41 7.67 -24.76
N ALA A 274 -10.33 7.80 -25.70
CA ALA A 274 -10.30 8.87 -26.71
C ALA A 274 -10.87 10.20 -26.18
N GLU A 275 -11.31 10.25 -24.93
CA GLU A 275 -11.79 11.46 -24.26
C GLU A 275 -10.70 12.11 -23.41
N GLN A 276 -10.43 13.41 -23.65
CA GLN A 276 -9.40 14.15 -22.93
C GLN A 276 -9.64 14.17 -21.41
N SER A 277 -10.90 14.32 -20.97
CA SER A 277 -11.28 14.33 -19.56
C SER A 277 -10.92 13.02 -18.86
N LYS A 278 -11.18 11.88 -19.50
CA LYS A 278 -10.84 10.56 -18.95
C LYS A 278 -9.34 10.41 -18.77
N ILE A 279 -8.55 10.84 -19.76
CA ILE A 279 -7.10 10.79 -19.70
C ILE A 279 -6.56 11.73 -18.60
N ASP A 280 -7.08 12.94 -18.49
CA ASP A 280 -6.68 13.89 -17.44
C ASP A 280 -6.97 13.34 -16.03
N ASP A 281 -8.11 12.68 -15.83
CA ASP A 281 -8.46 12.05 -14.56
C ASP A 281 -7.52 10.88 -14.22
N LEU A 282 -7.15 10.06 -15.20
CA LEU A 282 -6.18 8.98 -15.01
C LEU A 282 -4.77 9.51 -14.71
N LEU A 283 -4.33 10.56 -15.40
CA LEU A 283 -3.06 11.22 -15.13
C LEU A 283 -3.03 11.79 -13.70
N LYS A 284 -4.10 12.44 -13.26
CA LYS A 284 -4.22 12.92 -11.87
C LYS A 284 -4.23 11.79 -10.85
N LYS A 285 -4.87 10.66 -11.16
CA LYS A 285 -4.93 9.49 -10.27
C LYS A 285 -3.57 8.82 -10.12
N TYR A 286 -2.89 8.52 -11.23
CA TYR A 286 -1.70 7.66 -11.20
C TYR A 286 -0.37 8.42 -11.26
N CYS A 287 -0.36 9.63 -11.82
CA CYS A 287 0.87 10.33 -12.20
C CYS A 287 1.05 11.67 -11.47
N ARG A 288 0.18 11.99 -10.50
CA ARG A 288 0.08 13.29 -9.82
C ARG A 288 1.40 13.83 -9.27
N PHE A 289 2.32 12.97 -8.86
CA PHE A 289 3.54 13.35 -8.17
C PHE A 289 4.83 12.89 -8.87
N LEU A 290 4.74 12.49 -10.12
CA LEU A 290 5.93 12.07 -10.88
C LEU A 290 6.93 13.22 -11.05
N PRO A 291 8.27 12.93 -11.04
CA PRO A 291 9.33 13.95 -10.98
C PRO A 291 9.68 14.60 -12.33
N VAL A 292 8.79 14.48 -13.31
CA VAL A 292 8.91 15.08 -14.64
C VAL A 292 7.59 15.74 -14.99
N PRO A 293 7.57 16.98 -15.52
CA PRO A 293 6.33 17.64 -15.92
C PRO A 293 5.54 16.81 -16.94
N ILE A 294 4.25 16.58 -16.66
CA ILE A 294 3.33 15.89 -17.56
C ILE A 294 2.35 16.92 -18.09
N VAL A 295 2.41 17.14 -19.39
CA VAL A 295 1.58 18.12 -20.10
C VAL A 295 0.43 17.39 -20.78
N SER A 296 -0.79 17.78 -20.48
CA SER A 296 -2.00 17.29 -21.13
C SER A 296 -2.85 18.45 -21.63
N GLY A 297 -2.71 18.75 -22.93
CA GLY A 297 -3.38 19.87 -23.57
C GLY A 297 -2.90 21.25 -23.10
N LYS A 298 -3.78 22.25 -23.23
CA LYS A 298 -3.54 23.64 -22.84
C LYS A 298 -4.43 24.06 -21.69
N VAL A 299 -4.00 25.04 -20.92
CA VAL A 299 -4.84 25.68 -19.91
C VAL A 299 -6.01 26.36 -20.60
N LYS A 300 -7.23 26.10 -20.11
CA LYS A 300 -8.45 26.69 -20.65
C LYS A 300 -8.90 27.86 -19.77
N GLU A 301 -9.18 29.00 -20.38
CA GLU A 301 -9.77 30.17 -19.72
C GLU A 301 -11.20 30.40 -20.20
N TRP A 302 -12.06 30.82 -19.26
CA TRP A 302 -13.42 31.18 -19.59
C TRP A 302 -13.46 32.58 -20.21
N LYS A 303 -13.82 32.69 -21.51
CA LYS A 303 -13.94 33.96 -22.25
C LYS A 303 -15.22 33.91 -23.08
N ASP A 304 -16.02 35.00 -23.00
CA ASP A 304 -17.22 35.18 -23.84
C ASP A 304 -18.21 33.99 -23.83
N GLY A 305 -18.45 33.40 -22.65
CA GLY A 305 -19.41 32.30 -22.51
C GLY A 305 -18.93 30.93 -22.95
N LYS A 306 -17.63 30.77 -23.24
CA LYS A 306 -17.00 29.48 -23.62
C LYS A 306 -15.59 29.35 -23.04
N TYR A 307 -15.14 28.11 -22.91
CA TYR A 307 -13.75 27.80 -22.60
C TYR A 307 -12.90 27.91 -23.88
N VAL A 308 -11.80 28.66 -23.79
CA VAL A 308 -10.84 28.87 -24.88
C VAL A 308 -9.47 28.41 -24.42
N ASP A 309 -8.76 27.66 -25.25
CA ASP A 309 -7.38 27.26 -24.97
C ASP A 309 -6.45 28.48 -24.96
N THR A 310 -5.57 28.53 -23.98
CA THR A 310 -4.50 29.54 -23.89
C THR A 310 -3.22 29.01 -24.52
N ASP A 311 -2.19 29.85 -24.61
CA ASP A 311 -0.86 29.44 -25.07
C ASP A 311 -0.09 28.62 -24.02
N LYS A 312 -0.58 28.57 -22.76
CA LYS A 312 0.08 27.89 -21.65
C LYS A 312 -0.20 26.39 -21.66
N ASP A 313 0.85 25.61 -21.49
CA ASP A 313 0.75 24.17 -21.30
C ASP A 313 0.03 23.84 -19.98
N ASN A 314 -0.88 22.87 -20.03
CA ASN A 314 -1.57 22.36 -18.84
C ASN A 314 -0.72 21.24 -18.21
N VAL A 315 0.06 21.59 -17.17
CA VAL A 315 0.84 20.63 -16.40
C VAL A 315 -0.05 20.00 -15.34
N ILE A 316 -0.21 18.67 -15.38
CA ILE A 316 -1.17 17.92 -14.55
C ILE A 316 -0.59 17.59 -13.16
N ASN A 317 0.73 17.42 -13.05
CA ASN A 317 1.38 16.88 -11.87
C ASN A 317 2.20 17.91 -11.10
N ASN A 318 2.44 17.61 -9.82
CA ASN A 318 3.38 18.30 -8.94
C ASN A 318 4.70 17.53 -8.90
N ILE A 319 5.77 18.09 -9.45
CA ILE A 319 7.08 17.43 -9.59
C ILE A 319 7.93 17.42 -8.31
N GLU A 320 7.54 18.22 -7.31
CA GLU A 320 8.23 18.35 -6.02
C GLU A 320 7.23 18.15 -4.88
N PRO A 321 6.70 16.94 -4.69
CA PRO A 321 5.72 16.68 -3.65
C PRO A 321 6.31 16.92 -2.25
N LEU A 322 5.48 17.40 -1.33
CA LEU A 322 5.93 17.89 -0.03
C LEU A 322 6.73 16.87 0.76
N TRP A 323 6.40 15.60 0.68
CA TRP A 323 7.09 14.53 1.42
C TRP A 323 8.52 14.22 0.96
N THR A 324 8.94 14.71 -0.21
CA THR A 324 10.32 14.55 -0.70
C THR A 324 11.26 15.64 -0.17
N ARG A 325 10.72 16.70 0.42
CA ARG A 325 11.48 17.79 1.01
C ARG A 325 11.87 17.47 2.45
N LYS A 326 12.92 18.15 2.96
CA LYS A 326 13.33 17.98 4.36
C LYS A 326 12.30 18.60 5.30
N PRO A 327 11.93 17.92 6.40
CA PRO A 327 10.96 18.46 7.37
C PRO A 327 11.31 19.85 7.89
N THR A 328 12.60 20.17 8.01
CA THR A 328 13.10 21.47 8.50
C THR A 328 12.88 22.63 7.52
N GLU A 329 12.56 22.34 6.26
CA GLU A 329 12.33 23.32 5.20
C GLU A 329 10.85 23.59 4.94
N ILE A 330 9.96 22.91 5.71
CA ILE A 330 8.51 22.94 5.50
C ILE A 330 7.84 23.62 6.68
N THR A 331 6.95 24.58 6.38
CA THR A 331 6.15 25.27 7.39
C THR A 331 4.89 24.48 7.75
N GLU A 332 4.32 24.73 8.93
CA GLU A 332 3.06 24.10 9.34
C GLU A 332 1.91 24.38 8.35
N GLU A 333 1.84 25.58 7.80
CA GLU A 333 0.81 25.92 6.82
C GLU A 333 0.96 25.11 5.53
N GLN A 334 2.18 24.88 5.05
CA GLN A 334 2.42 24.00 3.88
C GLN A 334 1.96 22.57 4.12
N TYR A 335 2.10 22.03 5.36
CA TYR A 335 1.54 20.73 5.70
C TYR A 335 0.01 20.72 5.64
N LYS A 336 -0.65 21.77 6.12
CA LYS A 336 -2.12 21.91 6.06
C LYS A 336 -2.61 22.10 4.62
N GLU A 337 -1.93 22.93 3.84
CA GLU A 337 -2.25 23.12 2.42
C GLU A 337 -2.15 21.82 1.64
N PHE A 338 -1.09 21.04 1.88
CA PHE A 338 -0.92 19.74 1.25
C PHE A 338 -2.03 18.76 1.68
N TYR A 339 -2.45 18.79 2.95
CA TYR A 339 -3.58 17.98 3.40
C TYR A 339 -4.89 18.36 2.71
N ARG A 340 -5.18 19.66 2.58
CA ARG A 340 -6.36 20.17 1.85
C ARG A 340 -6.30 19.82 0.36
N GLU A 341 -5.12 19.80 -0.23
CA GLU A 341 -4.91 19.34 -1.61
C GLU A 341 -5.27 17.87 -1.78
N LEU A 342 -4.87 17.01 -0.84
CA LEU A 342 -5.17 15.57 -0.88
C LEU A 342 -6.63 15.27 -0.52
N TYR A 343 -7.20 16.01 0.43
CA TYR A 343 -8.53 15.77 1.01
C TYR A 343 -9.37 17.04 1.09
N PRO A 344 -9.83 17.58 -0.07
CA PRO A 344 -10.50 18.89 -0.14
C PRO A 344 -11.79 19.02 0.68
N MET A 345 -12.43 17.88 1.00
CA MET A 345 -13.69 17.82 1.74
C MET A 345 -13.52 17.50 3.24
N SER A 346 -12.28 17.42 3.70
CA SER A 346 -11.97 17.12 5.11
C SER A 346 -11.63 18.40 5.88
N ASP A 347 -11.90 18.39 7.20
CA ASP A 347 -11.41 19.44 8.10
C ASP A 347 -9.89 19.36 8.22
N ASP A 348 -9.25 20.45 8.67
CA ASP A 348 -7.81 20.45 8.93
C ASP A 348 -7.43 19.35 9.93
N PRO A 349 -6.28 18.69 9.73
CA PRO A 349 -5.83 17.60 10.56
C PRO A 349 -5.47 18.08 11.98
N LEU A 350 -5.55 17.19 12.95
CA LEU A 350 -5.14 17.47 14.34
C LEU A 350 -3.64 17.74 14.42
N PHE A 351 -2.85 16.92 13.75
CA PHE A 351 -1.40 17.03 13.57
C PHE A 351 -0.92 16.07 12.49
N TYR A 352 0.38 16.13 12.20
CA TYR A 352 1.02 15.33 11.15
C TYR A 352 2.32 14.69 11.65
N ILE A 353 2.75 13.65 10.94
CA ILE A 353 4.03 12.97 11.12
C ILE A 353 4.72 12.91 9.77
N HIS A 354 5.88 13.55 9.65
CA HIS A 354 6.70 13.45 8.45
C HIS A 354 7.68 12.28 8.62
N LEU A 355 7.57 11.31 7.74
CA LEU A 355 8.47 10.17 7.65
C LEU A 355 9.59 10.50 6.66
N ASN A 356 10.83 10.33 7.09
CA ASN A 356 12.01 10.51 6.23
C ASN A 356 13.12 9.58 6.74
N ILE A 357 13.34 8.47 6.03
CA ILE A 357 14.25 7.40 6.43
C ILE A 357 15.00 6.91 5.21
N ASP A 358 16.32 6.83 5.35
CA ASP A 358 17.21 6.35 4.30
C ASP A 358 17.84 4.98 4.62
N TYR A 359 17.78 4.54 5.89
CA TYR A 359 18.35 3.28 6.34
C TYR A 359 17.56 2.69 7.51
N PRO A 360 17.27 1.37 7.57
CA PRO A 360 17.73 0.27 6.70
C PRO A 360 16.87 0.08 5.43
N PHE A 361 15.94 0.95 5.16
CA PHE A 361 15.08 1.00 3.97
C PHE A 361 14.75 2.46 3.69
N HIS A 362 14.39 2.75 2.45
CA HIS A 362 13.95 4.08 2.06
C HIS A 362 12.44 4.18 2.30
N LEU A 363 12.06 5.15 3.12
CA LEU A 363 10.66 5.44 3.41
C LEU A 363 10.49 6.93 3.62
N THR A 364 9.71 7.54 2.78
CA THR A 364 9.28 8.93 2.95
C THR A 364 7.76 8.99 3.01
N GLY A 365 7.22 10.09 3.51
CA GLY A 365 5.77 10.22 3.57
C GLY A 365 5.32 11.23 4.61
N ILE A 366 4.04 11.55 4.58
CA ILE A 366 3.38 12.38 5.59
C ILE A 366 2.09 11.69 6.00
N LEU A 367 1.98 11.35 7.28
CA LEU A 367 0.77 10.82 7.87
C LEU A 367 0.07 11.92 8.66
N TYR A 368 -1.23 12.01 8.53
CA TYR A 368 -2.08 12.99 9.19
C TYR A 368 -3.10 12.29 10.10
N PHE A 369 -3.32 12.86 11.27
CA PHE A 369 -4.42 12.48 12.16
C PHE A 369 -5.64 13.33 11.80
N PRO A 370 -6.64 12.75 11.13
CA PRO A 370 -7.87 13.48 10.79
C PRO A 370 -8.76 13.68 12.01
N LYS A 371 -9.64 14.68 11.98
CA LYS A 371 -10.77 14.76 12.90
C LYS A 371 -11.82 13.72 12.51
N ILE A 372 -12.13 12.80 13.42
CA ILE A 372 -13.16 11.79 13.19
C ILE A 372 -14.48 12.35 13.70
N ARG A 373 -15.37 12.76 12.80
CA ARG A 373 -16.75 13.17 13.16
C ARG A 373 -17.56 11.93 13.56
N ASN A 374 -18.43 12.07 14.56
CA ASN A 374 -19.21 11.00 15.21
C ASN A 374 -20.18 10.19 14.32
N ASN A 375 -20.12 10.25 13.02
CA ASN A 375 -20.97 9.48 12.10
C ASN A 375 -20.14 8.46 11.32
N PHE A 376 -20.06 7.29 11.83
CA PHE A 376 -20.04 5.90 11.35
C PHE A 376 -19.51 5.52 9.95
N GLU A 377 -18.96 6.38 9.15
CA GLU A 377 -18.08 5.98 8.07
C GLU A 377 -16.63 6.25 8.50
N ILE A 378 -16.10 5.33 9.31
CA ILE A 378 -14.65 5.17 9.40
C ILE A 378 -14.24 4.76 7.98
N GLN A 379 -13.99 5.76 7.14
CA GLN A 379 -13.45 5.54 5.80
C GLN A 379 -12.03 5.03 5.99
N LYS A 380 -11.92 3.71 6.03
CA LYS A 380 -10.65 3.01 5.91
C LYS A 380 -10.05 3.37 4.55
N ASN A 381 -8.72 3.29 4.45
CA ASN A 381 -7.99 3.40 3.19
C ASN A 381 -7.90 4.81 2.60
N LYS A 382 -7.45 5.77 3.42
CA LYS A 382 -7.08 7.10 2.91
C LYS A 382 -5.57 7.37 2.91
N ILE A 383 -4.75 6.39 3.26
CA ILE A 383 -3.32 6.46 3.04
C ILE A 383 -3.04 6.01 1.61
N GLN A 384 -2.41 6.87 0.84
CA GLN A 384 -2.00 6.59 -0.53
C GLN A 384 -0.56 6.06 -0.54
N LEU A 385 -0.37 4.88 -1.11
CA LEU A 385 0.95 4.28 -1.27
C LEU A 385 1.54 4.65 -2.62
N TYR A 386 2.77 5.11 -2.58
CA TYR A 386 3.62 5.39 -3.73
C TYR A 386 4.88 4.52 -3.71
N SER A 387 5.47 4.33 -4.87
CA SER A 387 6.80 3.77 -5.05
C SER A 387 7.53 4.62 -6.09
N ASN A 388 8.59 5.31 -5.67
CA ASN A 388 9.27 6.31 -6.49
C ASN A 388 8.30 7.34 -7.08
N GLN A 389 7.40 7.88 -6.24
CA GLN A 389 6.39 8.89 -6.60
C GLN A 389 5.31 8.41 -7.58
N VAL A 390 5.29 7.10 -7.93
CA VAL A 390 4.21 6.48 -8.72
C VAL A 390 3.15 5.93 -7.80
N PHE A 391 1.89 6.28 -8.02
CA PHE A 391 0.78 5.75 -7.26
C PHE A 391 0.66 4.22 -7.45
N VAL A 392 0.59 3.51 -6.33
CA VAL A 392 0.44 2.05 -6.28
C VAL A 392 -0.99 1.67 -5.92
N THR A 393 -1.41 2.04 -4.72
CA THR A 393 -2.72 1.67 -4.15
C THR A 393 -3.06 2.58 -2.96
N ASP A 394 -4.33 2.64 -2.61
CA ASP A 394 -4.84 3.19 -1.36
C ASP A 394 -5.18 2.10 -0.32
N GLN A 395 -5.02 0.82 -0.69
CA GLN A 395 -5.20 -0.32 0.20
C GLN A 395 -3.86 -0.69 0.84
N VAL A 396 -3.57 -0.11 2.02
CA VAL A 396 -2.29 -0.26 2.73
C VAL A 396 -2.32 -1.34 3.81
N GLU A 397 -3.28 -2.26 3.73
CA GLU A 397 -3.37 -3.39 4.66
C GLU A 397 -2.08 -4.22 4.65
N GLY A 398 -1.55 -4.47 5.85
CA GLY A 398 -0.28 -5.18 6.03
C GLY A 398 0.98 -4.31 5.97
N ILE A 399 0.92 -3.08 5.41
CA ILE A 399 2.03 -2.10 5.45
C ILE A 399 1.96 -1.29 6.73
N VAL A 400 0.78 -0.81 7.08
CA VAL A 400 0.53 -0.15 8.36
C VAL A 400 -0.29 -1.05 9.26
N PRO A 401 -0.09 -0.99 10.58
CA PRO A 401 -0.98 -1.65 11.54
C PRO A 401 -2.43 -1.23 11.34
N GLU A 402 -3.36 -2.11 11.70
CA GLU A 402 -4.79 -1.89 11.44
C GLU A 402 -5.32 -0.59 12.05
N TYR A 403 -4.90 -0.25 13.28
CA TYR A 403 -5.32 1.00 13.93
C TYR A 403 -4.80 2.27 13.24
N LEU A 404 -3.71 2.17 12.46
CA LEU A 404 -3.17 3.29 11.68
C LEU A 404 -3.85 3.43 10.30
N THR A 405 -4.69 2.49 9.88
CA THR A 405 -5.49 2.65 8.64
C THR A 405 -6.53 3.75 8.73
N LEU A 406 -6.80 4.25 9.93
CA LEU A 406 -7.63 5.43 10.19
C LEU A 406 -6.94 6.75 9.86
N LEU A 407 -5.61 6.75 9.69
CA LEU A 407 -4.86 7.93 9.31
C LEU A 407 -5.06 8.25 7.82
N HIS A 408 -4.83 9.50 7.49
CA HIS A 408 -4.75 9.99 6.13
C HIS A 408 -3.29 10.23 5.73
N GLY A 409 -3.00 10.40 4.44
CA GLY A 409 -1.68 10.85 3.99
C GLY A 409 -1.09 10.02 2.87
N VAL A 410 0.23 10.07 2.79
CA VAL A 410 1.02 9.41 1.76
C VAL A 410 2.20 8.66 2.39
N ILE A 411 2.50 7.52 1.80
CA ILE A 411 3.70 6.72 2.08
C ILE A 411 4.36 6.44 0.74
N ASP A 412 5.65 6.71 0.62
CA ASP A 412 6.44 6.43 -0.58
C ASP A 412 7.67 5.60 -0.19
N SER A 413 7.79 4.40 -0.78
CA SER A 413 8.92 3.51 -0.52
C SER A 413 9.19 2.61 -1.73
N PRO A 414 10.41 2.64 -2.29
CA PRO A 414 10.83 1.71 -3.33
C PRO A 414 11.09 0.29 -2.80
N ASP A 415 11.29 0.15 -1.48
CA ASP A 415 11.64 -1.13 -0.84
C ASP A 415 10.44 -2.02 -0.52
N ILE A 416 9.23 -1.54 -0.79
CA ILE A 416 8.01 -2.33 -0.66
C ILE A 416 7.88 -3.24 -1.89
N PRO A 417 7.91 -4.57 -1.70
CA PRO A 417 7.83 -5.50 -2.82
C PRO A 417 6.43 -5.47 -3.46
N LEU A 418 6.41 -5.10 -4.73
CA LEU A 418 5.21 -5.02 -5.54
C LEU A 418 5.16 -6.21 -6.49
N ASN A 419 3.94 -6.64 -6.86
CA ASN A 419 3.76 -7.57 -7.97
C ASN A 419 4.03 -6.85 -9.32
N VAL A 420 4.01 -7.61 -10.42
CA VAL A 420 4.27 -7.07 -11.76
C VAL A 420 3.32 -5.93 -12.14
N SER A 421 2.05 -6.04 -11.76
CA SER A 421 1.04 -5.00 -12.02
C SER A 421 1.06 -3.85 -11.00
N ARG A 422 1.95 -3.90 -9.98
CA ARG A 422 2.00 -2.95 -8.87
C ARG A 422 0.65 -2.73 -8.14
N SER A 423 -0.29 -3.65 -8.32
CA SER A 423 -1.65 -3.54 -7.77
C SER A 423 -1.79 -4.25 -6.41
N TYR A 424 -0.86 -5.15 -6.08
CA TYR A 424 -0.90 -5.94 -4.86
C TYR A 424 0.46 -5.97 -4.19
N LEU A 425 0.42 -5.97 -2.87
CA LEU A 425 1.58 -6.09 -2.01
C LEU A 425 1.95 -7.56 -1.82
N GLN A 426 3.23 -7.86 -1.91
CA GLN A 426 3.72 -9.17 -1.51
C GLN A 426 4.04 -9.13 -0.01
N SER A 427 3.46 -10.08 0.75
CA SER A 427 3.78 -10.22 2.17
C SER A 427 5.24 -10.64 2.34
N ASP A 428 6.10 -9.71 2.76
CA ASP A 428 7.53 -9.91 2.93
C ASP A 428 7.99 -9.47 4.33
N SER A 429 9.17 -9.92 4.71
CA SER A 429 9.88 -9.52 5.94
C SER A 429 10.13 -8.01 6.01
N ASN A 430 10.35 -7.34 4.88
CA ASN A 430 10.59 -5.90 4.81
C ASN A 430 9.33 -5.10 5.13
N VAL A 431 8.16 -5.54 4.65
CA VAL A 431 6.87 -4.93 4.99
C VAL A 431 6.64 -4.92 6.50
N LYS A 432 6.95 -6.03 7.20
CA LYS A 432 6.85 -6.11 8.66
C LYS A 432 7.80 -5.15 9.38
N LYS A 433 9.02 -4.94 8.85
CA LYS A 433 9.98 -3.97 9.40
C LYS A 433 9.49 -2.55 9.22
N ILE A 434 8.97 -2.21 8.03
CA ILE A 434 8.37 -0.91 7.72
C ILE A 434 7.20 -0.65 8.66
N SER A 435 6.26 -1.59 8.78
CA SER A 435 5.12 -1.50 9.69
C SER A 435 5.53 -1.24 11.13
N SER A 436 6.47 -2.03 11.67
CA SER A 436 6.98 -1.85 13.03
C SER A 436 7.70 -0.51 13.22
N TYR A 437 8.34 0.00 12.18
CA TYR A 437 8.98 1.32 12.24
C TYR A 437 7.95 2.44 12.27
N ILE A 438 6.91 2.37 11.42
CA ILE A 438 5.81 3.34 11.41
C ILE A 438 5.15 3.38 12.78
N THR A 439 4.80 2.22 13.37
CA THR A 439 4.26 2.11 14.74
C THR A 439 5.12 2.87 15.74
N ARG A 440 6.43 2.62 15.72
CA ARG A 440 7.36 3.28 16.64
C ARG A 440 7.39 4.79 16.45
N LYS A 441 7.45 5.27 15.20
CA LYS A 441 7.47 6.71 14.90
C LYS A 441 6.19 7.42 15.29
N VAL A 442 5.05 6.76 15.08
CA VAL A 442 3.75 7.27 15.54
C VAL A 442 3.75 7.40 17.08
N ALA A 443 4.14 6.35 17.79
CA ALA A 443 4.20 6.38 19.25
C ALA A 443 5.20 7.44 19.77
N ASP A 444 6.38 7.54 19.17
CA ASP A 444 7.40 8.52 19.53
C ASP A 444 6.87 9.97 19.33
N ARG A 445 6.14 10.22 18.23
CA ARG A 445 5.55 11.54 17.96
C ARG A 445 4.41 11.88 18.93
N LEU A 446 3.55 10.93 19.25
CA LEU A 446 2.49 11.12 20.25
C LEU A 446 3.09 11.43 21.62
N GLN A 447 4.14 10.73 22.01
CA GLN A 447 4.87 11.00 23.26
C GLN A 447 5.52 12.39 23.26
N GLU A 448 6.11 12.80 22.15
CA GLU A 448 6.70 14.14 21.99
C GLU A 448 5.63 15.23 22.15
N LEU A 449 4.49 15.12 21.45
CA LEU A 449 3.37 16.06 21.53
C LEU A 449 2.82 16.13 22.97
N PHE A 450 2.63 14.99 23.62
CA PHE A 450 2.22 14.91 25.00
C PHE A 450 3.19 15.64 25.94
N THR A 451 4.50 15.46 25.73
CA THR A 451 5.52 16.04 26.64
C THR A 451 5.73 17.54 26.40
N THR A 452 5.71 17.98 25.12
CA THR A 452 6.08 19.36 24.76
C THR A 452 4.88 20.30 24.69
N MET A 453 3.67 19.78 24.40
CA MET A 453 2.45 20.55 24.17
C MET A 453 1.25 19.96 24.90
N ARG A 454 1.40 19.66 26.19
CA ARG A 454 0.40 18.95 27.02
C ARG A 454 -1.01 19.55 26.89
N ALA A 455 -1.14 20.87 27.00
CA ALA A 455 -2.44 21.54 26.94
C ALA A 455 -3.13 21.40 25.56
N ASP A 456 -2.38 21.50 24.46
CA ASP A 456 -2.91 21.28 23.11
C ASP A 456 -3.27 19.81 22.87
N TYR A 457 -2.48 18.89 23.42
CA TYR A 457 -2.74 17.46 23.38
C TYR A 457 -4.04 17.09 24.12
N GLU A 458 -4.24 17.63 25.33
CA GLU A 458 -5.48 17.46 26.10
C GLU A 458 -6.69 18.03 25.39
N ALA A 459 -6.57 19.21 24.77
CA ALA A 459 -7.64 19.82 23.97
C ALA A 459 -8.06 18.98 22.75
N LYS A 460 -7.15 18.16 22.23
CA LYS A 460 -7.38 17.27 21.09
C LYS A 460 -7.68 15.81 21.50
N TRP A 461 -7.71 15.53 22.80
CA TRP A 461 -7.79 14.16 23.31
C TRP A 461 -9.03 13.42 22.85
N ASP A 462 -10.20 14.06 22.85
CA ASP A 462 -11.46 13.42 22.46
C ASP A 462 -11.43 12.93 21.01
N ASP A 463 -10.70 13.60 20.11
CA ASP A 463 -10.47 13.18 18.73
C ASP A 463 -9.34 12.12 18.62
N LEU A 464 -8.35 12.14 19.53
CA LEU A 464 -7.21 11.22 19.52
C LEU A 464 -7.49 9.89 20.20
N LYS A 465 -8.38 9.89 21.18
CA LYS A 465 -8.69 8.76 22.05
C LYS A 465 -8.92 7.46 21.27
N ILE A 466 -9.69 7.52 20.19
CA ILE A 466 -10.04 6.35 19.38
C ILE A 466 -8.82 5.69 18.72
N PHE A 467 -7.88 6.48 18.19
CA PHE A 467 -6.65 5.95 17.58
C PHE A 467 -5.77 5.25 18.60
N ILE A 468 -5.63 5.88 19.77
CA ILE A 468 -4.76 5.38 20.83
C ILE A 468 -5.36 4.13 21.46
N GLN A 469 -6.65 4.12 21.78
CA GLN A 469 -7.32 2.95 22.34
C GLN A 469 -7.34 1.79 21.35
N TYR A 470 -7.61 2.04 20.06
CA TYR A 470 -7.57 0.99 19.05
C TYR A 470 -6.16 0.41 18.93
N GLY A 471 -5.12 1.24 18.95
CA GLY A 471 -3.74 0.81 18.97
C GLY A 471 -3.40 -0.05 20.19
N ILE A 472 -3.83 0.35 21.39
CA ILE A 472 -3.63 -0.41 22.62
C ILE A 472 -4.29 -1.81 22.54
N LEU A 473 -5.48 -1.87 21.98
CA LEU A 473 -6.24 -3.12 21.88
C LEU A 473 -5.70 -4.10 20.81
N THR A 474 -4.93 -3.60 19.83
CA THR A 474 -4.53 -4.40 18.65
C THR A 474 -3.02 -4.58 18.50
N ASP A 475 -2.19 -3.77 19.15
CA ASP A 475 -0.72 -3.84 19.04
C ASP A 475 -0.06 -3.74 20.44
N GLU A 476 0.45 -4.87 20.96
CA GLU A 476 1.09 -4.96 22.28
C GLU A 476 2.28 -3.99 22.43
N LYS A 477 3.08 -3.81 21.36
CA LYS A 477 4.24 -2.91 21.41
C LYS A 477 3.85 -1.44 21.46
N PHE A 478 2.75 -1.10 20.77
CA PHE A 478 2.18 0.24 20.89
C PHE A 478 1.59 0.45 22.29
N ALA A 479 0.87 -0.54 22.81
CA ALA A 479 0.26 -0.50 24.14
C ALA A 479 1.29 -0.23 25.24
N GLU A 480 2.46 -0.88 25.19
CA GLU A 480 3.55 -0.65 26.16
C GLU A 480 3.99 0.83 26.20
N LYS A 481 4.08 1.49 25.04
CA LYS A 481 4.45 2.91 24.94
C LYS A 481 3.29 3.85 25.24
N ALA A 482 2.08 3.48 24.83
CA ALA A 482 0.90 4.32 24.95
C ALA A 482 0.53 4.63 26.40
N THR A 483 0.90 3.78 27.36
CA THR A 483 0.70 4.03 28.79
C THR A 483 1.32 5.32 29.30
N ASP A 484 2.33 5.86 28.60
CA ASP A 484 3.03 7.08 29.02
C ASP A 484 2.39 8.37 28.45
N PHE A 485 1.52 8.27 27.42
CA PHE A 485 0.87 9.43 26.79
C PHE A 485 -0.65 9.28 26.62
N MET A 486 -1.22 8.15 26.94
CA MET A 486 -2.67 8.00 26.99
C MET A 486 -3.26 8.80 28.14
N LEU A 487 -4.48 9.31 27.98
CA LEU A 487 -5.17 10.08 29.00
C LEU A 487 -6.49 9.44 29.41
N TRP A 488 -6.82 9.64 30.66
CA TRP A 488 -8.15 9.43 31.22
C TRP A 488 -8.75 10.79 31.55
N LYS A 489 -10.02 10.97 31.22
CA LYS A 489 -10.78 12.19 31.55
C LYS A 489 -11.70 11.87 32.71
N ASN A 490 -11.72 12.72 33.74
CA ASN A 490 -12.67 12.58 34.82
C ASN A 490 -13.94 13.42 34.56
N VAL A 491 -14.97 13.20 35.36
CA VAL A 491 -16.26 13.91 35.25
C VAL A 491 -16.18 15.42 35.50
N ASP A 492 -15.07 15.91 36.04
CA ASP A 492 -14.79 17.34 36.17
C ASP A 492 -14.05 17.93 34.97
N GLY A 493 -13.85 17.13 33.89
CA GLY A 493 -13.20 17.54 32.65
C GLY A 493 -11.68 17.64 32.71
N LYS A 494 -11.04 17.07 33.74
CA LYS A 494 -9.58 17.05 33.89
C LYS A 494 -8.98 15.79 33.28
N TYR A 495 -7.78 15.93 32.71
CA TYR A 495 -7.06 14.86 32.04
C TYR A 495 -5.85 14.39 32.87
N PHE A 496 -5.66 13.09 32.93
CA PHE A 496 -4.60 12.43 33.67
C PHE A 496 -4.05 11.25 32.90
N THR A 497 -2.76 10.99 33.00
CA THR A 497 -2.25 9.66 32.64
C THR A 497 -2.74 8.62 33.65
N PRO A 498 -2.74 7.33 33.33
CA PRO A 498 -3.09 6.27 34.29
C PRO A 498 -2.28 6.34 35.61
N LYS A 499 -1.00 6.70 35.50
CA LYS A 499 -0.12 6.87 36.68
C LYS A 499 -0.52 8.07 37.54
N GLU A 500 -0.75 9.23 36.90
CA GLU A 500 -1.18 10.44 37.60
C GLU A 500 -2.53 10.23 38.32
N TYR A 501 -3.47 9.57 37.61
CA TYR A 501 -4.78 9.30 38.18
C TYR A 501 -4.70 8.30 39.36
N ALA A 502 -3.98 7.21 39.16
CA ALA A 502 -3.79 6.21 40.22
C ALA A 502 -3.19 6.82 41.50
N GLU A 503 -2.17 7.68 41.34
CA GLU A 503 -1.56 8.33 42.51
C GLU A 503 -2.50 9.33 43.20
N MET A 504 -3.30 10.07 42.40
CA MET A 504 -4.28 11.04 42.91
C MET A 504 -5.38 10.37 43.75
N VAL A 505 -5.93 9.23 43.30
CA VAL A 505 -7.08 8.59 43.96
C VAL A 505 -6.66 7.51 44.98
N LYS A 506 -5.38 7.20 45.09
CA LYS A 506 -4.83 6.07 45.86
C LYS A 506 -5.26 6.05 47.34
N GLU A 507 -5.23 7.19 48.00
CA GLU A 507 -5.57 7.28 49.43
C GLU A 507 -7.07 7.06 49.67
N GLN A 508 -7.92 7.55 48.76
CA GLN A 508 -9.37 7.56 48.90
C GLN A 508 -10.04 6.30 48.35
N GLN A 509 -9.45 5.71 47.29
CA GLN A 509 -10.06 4.63 46.51
C GLN A 509 -9.27 3.32 46.57
N THR A 510 -8.44 3.12 47.59
CA THR A 510 -7.84 1.82 47.90
C THR A 510 -8.71 1.04 48.88
N ASP A 511 -9.15 -0.16 48.47
CA ASP A 511 -9.99 -1.00 49.30
C ASP A 511 -9.20 -1.65 50.46
N LYS A 512 -9.92 -2.31 51.36
CA LYS A 512 -9.32 -3.03 52.52
C LYS A 512 -8.36 -4.16 52.13
N ASN A 513 -8.41 -4.62 50.88
CA ASN A 513 -7.50 -5.63 50.32
C ASN A 513 -6.27 -4.99 49.63
N LYS A 514 -6.09 -3.67 49.75
CA LYS A 514 -5.04 -2.87 49.10
C LYS A 514 -5.15 -2.87 47.58
N THR A 515 -6.35 -3.05 47.05
CA THR A 515 -6.63 -2.95 45.62
C THR A 515 -7.14 -1.54 45.33
N LEU A 516 -6.53 -0.87 44.34
CA LEU A 516 -7.02 0.42 43.85
C LEU A 516 -8.31 0.22 43.08
N VAL A 517 -9.35 0.95 43.43
CA VAL A 517 -10.67 0.91 42.82
C VAL A 517 -10.83 2.12 41.92
N LEU A 518 -11.04 1.88 40.64
CA LEU A 518 -11.32 2.92 39.64
C LEU A 518 -12.82 2.96 39.37
N LEU A 519 -13.44 4.11 39.64
CA LEU A 519 -14.85 4.34 39.37
C LEU A 519 -14.98 5.00 37.99
N TYR A 520 -15.96 4.60 37.24
CA TYR A 520 -16.24 5.21 35.94
C TYR A 520 -17.74 5.32 35.66
N VAL A 521 -18.09 6.23 34.74
CA VAL A 521 -19.45 6.46 34.24
C VAL A 521 -19.43 6.62 32.73
N ASP A 522 -20.41 6.06 32.07
CA ASP A 522 -20.62 6.16 30.63
C ASP A 522 -21.53 7.34 30.26
N ASP A 523 -22.54 7.66 31.09
CA ASP A 523 -23.41 8.83 30.93
C ASP A 523 -23.49 9.62 32.26
N PRO A 524 -22.70 10.71 32.41
CA PRO A 524 -22.72 11.54 33.60
C PRO A 524 -24.07 12.20 33.91
N VAL A 525 -24.89 12.45 32.88
CA VAL A 525 -26.18 13.12 33.03
C VAL A 525 -27.23 12.14 33.59
N GLU A 526 -27.34 10.98 32.95
CA GLU A 526 -28.26 9.92 33.36
C GLU A 526 -27.94 9.42 34.77
N LYS A 527 -26.64 9.28 35.10
CA LYS A 527 -26.15 8.73 36.38
C LYS A 527 -25.76 9.79 37.42
N HIS A 528 -26.30 11.00 37.30
CA HIS A 528 -25.97 12.14 38.17
C HIS A 528 -26.11 11.82 39.65
N THR A 529 -27.15 11.12 40.10
CA THR A 529 -27.38 10.78 41.50
C THR A 529 -26.25 9.93 42.08
N PHE A 530 -25.72 9.00 41.33
CA PHE A 530 -24.60 8.15 41.72
C PHE A 530 -23.30 8.94 41.76
N LEU A 531 -23.11 9.86 40.81
CA LEU A 531 -21.95 10.76 40.81
C LEU A 531 -21.89 11.64 42.04
N GLU A 532 -23.02 12.24 42.43
CA GLU A 532 -23.09 13.06 43.62
C GLU A 532 -22.82 12.23 44.90
N ALA A 533 -23.30 11.00 44.96
CA ALA A 533 -23.01 10.10 46.09
C ALA A 533 -21.52 9.72 46.16
N ALA A 534 -20.85 9.49 45.01
CA ALA A 534 -19.42 9.22 44.94
C ALA A 534 -18.60 10.46 45.37
N LYS A 535 -18.94 11.64 44.83
CA LYS A 535 -18.30 12.91 45.16
C LYS A 535 -18.46 13.27 46.66
N ALA A 536 -19.64 13.02 47.25
CA ALA A 536 -19.87 13.23 48.69
C ALA A 536 -18.97 12.36 49.57
N LYS A 537 -18.48 11.22 49.07
CA LYS A 537 -17.50 10.35 49.72
C LYS A 537 -16.05 10.72 49.43
N GLY A 538 -15.82 11.76 48.60
CA GLY A 538 -14.49 12.18 48.17
C GLY A 538 -13.88 11.28 47.09
N TYR A 539 -14.69 10.50 46.37
CA TYR A 539 -14.23 9.68 45.29
C TYR A 539 -14.22 10.47 43.98
N ASP A 540 -13.23 10.20 43.14
CA ASP A 540 -13.15 10.69 41.75
C ASP A 540 -13.69 9.63 40.77
N VAL A 541 -14.31 10.07 39.67
CA VAL A 541 -14.98 9.20 38.70
C VAL A 541 -14.50 9.54 37.29
N LEU A 542 -14.11 8.54 36.54
CA LEU A 542 -13.70 8.67 35.13
C LEU A 542 -14.91 8.70 34.21
N GLU A 543 -14.82 9.47 33.14
CA GLU A 543 -15.80 9.49 32.05
C GLU A 543 -15.36 8.49 30.98
N MET A 544 -16.17 7.45 30.75
CA MET A 544 -15.90 6.35 29.79
C MET A 544 -17.08 6.19 28.84
N ASN A 545 -17.28 7.21 27.97
CA ASN A 545 -18.39 7.33 27.03
C ASN A 545 -17.98 7.07 25.56
N GLY A 546 -16.73 6.68 25.31
CA GLY A 546 -16.20 6.40 23.99
C GLY A 546 -16.59 5.02 23.47
N GLN A 547 -16.55 4.86 22.14
CA GLN A 547 -16.94 3.62 21.44
C GLN A 547 -16.09 2.40 21.85
N LEU A 548 -14.82 2.62 22.20
CA LEU A 548 -13.88 1.56 22.56
C LEU A 548 -13.70 1.42 24.09
N ASP A 549 -14.31 2.28 24.90
CA ASP A 549 -14.09 2.28 26.33
C ASP A 549 -14.46 0.96 27.02
N ASN A 550 -15.56 0.31 26.61
CA ASN A 550 -15.94 -0.99 27.15
C ASN A 550 -14.91 -2.09 26.84
N HIS A 551 -14.30 -2.05 25.66
CA HIS A 551 -13.25 -2.99 25.28
C HIS A 551 -11.95 -2.68 26.03
N TYR A 552 -11.63 -1.38 26.16
CA TYR A 552 -10.45 -0.91 26.85
C TYR A 552 -10.50 -1.21 28.36
N ILE A 553 -11.66 -1.05 29.02
CA ILE A 553 -11.85 -1.38 30.43
C ILE A 553 -11.61 -2.88 30.70
N ASN A 554 -11.98 -3.75 29.74
CA ASN A 554 -11.80 -5.19 29.84
C ASN A 554 -10.37 -5.66 29.49
N TRP A 555 -9.58 -4.83 28.83
CA TRP A 555 -8.20 -5.09 28.48
C TRP A 555 -7.28 -4.89 29.70
#